data_b27f7279661bdef3bebfb05122bf64f9
#
_entry.id   b27f7279661bdef3bebfb05122bf64f9
#
_cell.length_a   1.000
_cell.length_b   1.000
_cell.length_c   1.000
_cell.angle_alpha   90.00
_cell.angle_beta   90.00
_cell.angle_gamma   90.00
#
_symmetry.space_group_name_H-M   'P 1'
#
loop_
_entity.id
_entity.type
_entity.pdbx_description
1 polymer ?
#
loop_
_entity_poly.entity_id
_entity_poly.type
_entity_poly.pdbx_seq_one_letter_code
_entity_poly.pdbx_strand_id
1 'polypeptide(L)'
;MEENNELINNPAVEYTDDNIRHLSDMEHVRTRPGMYIGKLGDGSHAEDGIYVLLKEIIDNSIDEFKMQAGKKIEIIIEENLRVSVRDYGRGIPQGKLIEAVSVLNTGGKYDSKAFKKSVGLNGVGVKAVNALSSRFEVRSYRDGKVRIATFAKGDLLTDTTQDTTEENGTYIFFEPDNLLFENYSFRPEFVETMLRNYTCLLYTSPSPR
;
A
#
# COMPACT_ATOMS: atom_id res chain seq x y z
N MET A 1 -8.43 50.57 -38.35
CA MET A 1 -8.61 49.29 -37.64
C MET A 1 -7.22 48.90 -37.16
N GLU A 2 -6.93 49.26 -35.92
CA GLU A 2 -5.67 48.92 -35.27
C GLU A 2 -5.95 47.65 -34.49
N GLU A 3 -5.28 46.55 -34.87
CA GLU A 3 -5.29 45.30 -34.11
C GLU A 3 -4.39 45.47 -32.89
N ASN A 4 -5.00 45.54 -31.70
CA ASN A 4 -4.30 45.49 -30.44
C ASN A 4 -3.78 44.06 -30.21
N ASN A 5 -2.51 43.86 -30.46
CA ASN A 5 -1.75 42.65 -30.14
C ASN A 5 -1.27 42.79 -28.69
N GLU A 6 -2.15 42.51 -27.72
CA GLU A 6 -1.73 42.32 -26.33
C GLU A 6 -0.95 41.01 -26.21
N LEU A 7 0.37 41.12 -26.32
CA LEU A 7 1.32 40.11 -25.90
C LEU A 7 1.12 39.89 -24.40
N ILE A 8 0.50 38.75 -24.04
CA ILE A 8 0.42 38.28 -22.67
C ILE A 8 1.87 38.06 -22.19
N ASN A 9 2.43 39.03 -21.49
CA ASN A 9 3.69 38.92 -20.78
C ASN A 9 3.43 37.99 -19.58
N ASN A 10 3.59 36.67 -19.78
CA ASN A 10 3.70 35.71 -18.71
C ASN A 10 5.15 35.85 -18.18
N PRO A 11 5.37 36.35 -16.94
CA PRO A 11 6.73 36.45 -16.43
C PRO A 11 7.29 35.02 -16.40
N ALA A 12 8.38 34.83 -17.16
CA ALA A 12 9.10 33.56 -17.11
C ALA A 12 9.44 33.27 -15.64
N VAL A 13 8.92 32.16 -15.10
CA VAL A 13 9.27 31.73 -13.74
C VAL A 13 10.77 31.52 -13.71
N GLU A 14 11.49 32.40 -12.97
CA GLU A 14 12.93 32.34 -12.87
C GLU A 14 13.31 31.00 -12.19
N TYR A 15 14.10 30.18 -12.87
CA TYR A 15 14.56 28.90 -12.36
C TYR A 15 15.83 29.15 -11.53
N THR A 16 15.66 29.19 -10.21
CA THR A 16 16.71 29.45 -9.22
C THR A 16 16.97 28.23 -8.36
N ASP A 17 18.05 28.25 -7.57
CA ASP A 17 18.42 27.19 -6.64
C ASP A 17 17.26 26.87 -5.64
N ASP A 18 16.45 27.85 -5.29
CA ASP A 18 15.28 27.71 -4.42
C ASP A 18 14.17 26.83 -5.04
N ASN A 19 14.20 26.62 -6.34
CA ASN A 19 13.25 25.75 -7.04
C ASN A 19 13.65 24.26 -6.96
N ILE A 20 14.87 23.95 -6.47
CA ILE A 20 15.36 22.59 -6.33
C ILE A 20 15.01 22.11 -4.90
N ARG A 21 14.01 21.21 -4.82
CA ARG A 21 13.56 20.66 -3.54
C ARG A 21 13.85 19.16 -3.46
N HIS A 22 14.38 18.72 -2.33
CA HIS A 22 14.44 17.30 -1.99
C HIS A 22 13.10 16.89 -1.38
N LEU A 23 12.46 15.88 -1.95
CA LEU A 23 11.22 15.30 -1.41
C LEU A 23 11.57 14.08 -0.55
N SER A 24 10.87 13.91 0.56
CA SER A 24 10.88 12.63 1.27
C SER A 24 10.24 11.53 0.43
N ASP A 25 10.49 10.27 0.77
CA ASP A 25 9.91 9.13 0.08
C ASP A 25 8.38 9.23 -0.05
N MET A 26 7.72 9.59 1.06
CA MET A 26 6.25 9.70 1.09
C MET A 26 5.74 10.88 0.26
N GLU A 27 6.41 12.03 0.33
CA GLU A 27 6.07 13.19 -0.50
C GLU A 27 6.26 12.90 -2.00
N HIS A 28 7.33 12.16 -2.35
CA HIS A 28 7.57 11.77 -3.74
C HIS A 28 6.43 10.87 -4.26
N VAL A 29 6.01 9.87 -3.48
CA VAL A 29 4.87 8.99 -3.83
C VAL A 29 3.59 9.83 -4.05
N ARG A 30 3.29 10.76 -3.14
CA ARG A 30 2.10 11.62 -3.24
C ARG A 30 2.15 12.60 -4.41
N THR A 31 3.33 13.11 -4.72
CA THR A 31 3.52 14.05 -5.85
C THR A 31 3.47 13.35 -7.22
N ARG A 32 3.88 12.09 -7.26
CA ARG A 32 3.97 11.29 -8.49
C ARG A 32 3.29 9.92 -8.36
N PRO A 33 2.01 9.85 -7.92
CA PRO A 33 1.34 8.57 -7.65
C PRO A 33 1.30 7.65 -8.87
N GLY A 34 1.19 8.21 -10.07
CA GLY A 34 1.17 7.44 -11.32
C GLY A 34 2.40 6.58 -11.58
N MET A 35 3.55 6.91 -10.98
CA MET A 35 4.76 6.08 -11.07
C MET A 35 4.65 4.79 -10.26
N TYR A 36 3.78 4.75 -9.26
CA TYR A 36 3.65 3.64 -8.30
C TYR A 36 2.41 2.80 -8.53
N ILE A 37 1.29 3.43 -8.87
CA ILE A 37 -0.01 2.77 -8.98
C ILE A 37 -0.69 2.96 -10.33
N GLY A 38 -0.02 3.62 -11.29
CA GLY A 38 -0.61 3.91 -12.59
C GLY A 38 -1.69 5.00 -12.50
N LYS A 39 -2.81 4.79 -13.18
CA LYS A 39 -3.93 5.73 -13.20
C LYS A 39 -4.61 5.79 -11.82
N LEU A 40 -4.83 7.00 -11.29
CA LEU A 40 -5.56 7.15 -10.02
C LEU A 40 -6.97 6.55 -10.11
N GLY A 41 -7.83 7.15 -10.92
CA GLY A 41 -9.21 6.69 -11.16
C GLY A 41 -10.14 6.76 -9.94
N ASP A 42 -11.41 6.50 -10.18
CA ASP A 42 -12.48 6.51 -9.17
C ASP A 42 -12.99 5.09 -8.80
N GLY A 43 -12.37 4.04 -9.34
CA GLY A 43 -12.78 2.65 -9.18
C GLY A 43 -13.76 2.17 -10.23
N SER A 44 -14.08 2.98 -11.23
CA SER A 44 -14.98 2.58 -12.33
C SER A 44 -14.33 1.58 -13.30
N HIS A 45 -13.01 1.44 -13.24
CA HIS A 45 -12.25 0.50 -14.07
C HIS A 45 -11.36 -0.39 -13.20
N ALA A 46 -11.18 -1.63 -13.62
CA ALA A 46 -10.40 -2.62 -12.88
C ALA A 46 -8.89 -2.27 -12.74
N GLU A 47 -8.37 -1.39 -13.60
CA GLU A 47 -7.00 -0.89 -13.59
C GLU A 47 -6.80 0.37 -12.76
N ASP A 48 -7.85 0.92 -12.15
CA ASP A 48 -7.74 2.13 -11.34
C ASP A 48 -6.88 1.88 -10.09
N GLY A 49 -6.13 2.90 -9.70
CA GLY A 49 -5.10 2.79 -8.68
C GLY A 49 -5.57 2.30 -7.31
N ILE A 50 -6.85 2.49 -6.95
CA ILE A 50 -7.39 1.93 -5.69
C ILE A 50 -7.31 0.40 -5.66
N TYR A 51 -7.48 -0.28 -6.82
CA TYR A 51 -7.33 -1.74 -6.89
C TYR A 51 -5.86 -2.16 -6.85
N VAL A 52 -4.94 -1.31 -7.32
CA VAL A 52 -3.50 -1.54 -7.16
C VAL A 52 -3.13 -1.46 -5.67
N LEU A 53 -3.67 -0.48 -4.92
CA LEU A 53 -3.47 -0.40 -3.47
C LEU A 53 -3.95 -1.67 -2.76
N LEU A 54 -5.16 -2.11 -3.07
CA LEU A 54 -5.73 -3.34 -2.52
C LEU A 54 -4.84 -4.56 -2.85
N LYS A 55 -4.44 -4.68 -4.12
CA LYS A 55 -3.59 -5.75 -4.61
C LYS A 55 -2.25 -5.83 -3.85
N GLU A 56 -1.59 -4.71 -3.62
CA GLU A 56 -0.30 -4.67 -2.92
C GLU A 56 -0.38 -5.23 -1.48
N ILE A 57 -1.49 -4.97 -0.78
CA ILE A 57 -1.69 -5.51 0.57
C ILE A 57 -1.99 -7.01 0.51
N ILE A 58 -2.84 -7.44 -0.43
CA ILE A 58 -3.16 -8.86 -0.60
C ILE A 58 -1.90 -9.64 -1.02
N ASP A 59 -1.09 -9.13 -1.94
CA ASP A 59 0.16 -9.78 -2.38
C ASP A 59 1.11 -10.04 -1.21
N ASN A 60 1.20 -9.14 -0.23
CA ASN A 60 2.02 -9.35 0.97
C ASN A 60 1.49 -10.49 1.82
N SER A 61 0.17 -10.59 2.00
CA SER A 61 -0.47 -11.69 2.74
C SER A 61 -0.34 -13.02 2.00
N ILE A 62 -0.43 -13.02 0.67
CA ILE A 62 -0.23 -14.20 -0.17
C ILE A 62 1.24 -14.68 -0.10
N ASP A 63 2.20 -13.78 -0.01
CA ASP A 63 3.60 -14.16 0.16
C ASP A 63 3.83 -14.92 1.47
N GLU A 64 3.21 -14.51 2.59
CA GLU A 64 3.25 -15.26 3.85
C GLU A 64 2.59 -16.65 3.70
N PHE A 65 1.46 -16.71 3.00
CA PHE A 65 0.78 -17.98 2.71
C PHE A 65 1.69 -18.93 1.89
N LYS A 66 2.35 -18.42 0.83
CA LYS A 66 3.29 -19.21 0.00
C LYS A 66 4.50 -19.70 0.78
N MET A 67 4.90 -18.96 1.80
CA MET A 67 5.95 -19.38 2.75
C MET A 67 5.47 -20.40 3.76
N GLN A 68 4.23 -20.89 3.65
CA GLN A 68 3.56 -21.81 4.58
C GLN A 68 3.48 -21.27 6.02
N ALA A 69 3.54 -19.95 6.17
CA ALA A 69 3.53 -19.30 7.48
C ALA A 69 2.11 -18.91 7.95
N GLY A 70 1.10 -19.06 7.11
CA GLY A 70 -0.30 -18.79 7.46
C GLY A 70 -1.25 -19.60 6.59
N LYS A 71 -2.49 -19.78 7.05
CA LYS A 71 -3.51 -20.58 6.36
C LYS A 71 -4.78 -19.79 6.04
N LYS A 72 -4.88 -18.56 6.50
CA LYS A 72 -6.07 -17.73 6.39
C LYS A 72 -5.70 -16.30 6.10
N ILE A 73 -6.48 -15.66 5.25
CA ILE A 73 -6.43 -14.22 4.99
C ILE A 73 -7.87 -13.72 5.06
N GLU A 74 -8.12 -12.70 5.86
CA GLU A 74 -9.42 -12.04 5.98
C GLU A 74 -9.34 -10.66 5.32
N ILE A 75 -10.29 -10.38 4.44
CA ILE A 75 -10.38 -9.12 3.72
C ILE A 75 -11.77 -8.56 3.96
N ILE A 76 -11.85 -7.35 4.47
CA ILE A 76 -13.11 -6.65 4.73
C ILE A 76 -13.05 -5.31 3.98
N ILE A 77 -14.09 -5.02 3.22
CA ILE A 77 -14.28 -3.73 2.56
C ILE A 77 -15.56 -3.12 3.12
N GLU A 78 -15.40 -2.02 3.85
CA GLU A 78 -16.50 -1.32 4.50
C GLU A 78 -16.97 -0.15 3.62
N GLU A 79 -18.29 -0.06 3.43
CA GLU A 79 -18.93 1.03 2.67
C GLU A 79 -18.36 1.23 1.25
N ASN A 80 -17.65 0.22 0.71
CA ASN A 80 -16.88 0.31 -0.54
C ASN A 80 -15.77 1.39 -0.53
N LEU A 81 -15.31 1.84 0.63
CA LEU A 81 -14.36 2.94 0.79
C LEU A 81 -13.14 2.55 1.63
N ARG A 82 -13.30 1.66 2.60
CA ARG A 82 -12.25 1.29 3.57
C ARG A 82 -11.93 -0.17 3.46
N VAL A 83 -10.66 -0.47 3.55
CA VAL A 83 -10.18 -1.85 3.42
C VAL A 83 -9.42 -2.25 4.67
N SER A 84 -9.69 -3.44 5.18
CA SER A 84 -8.81 -4.12 6.10
C SER A 84 -8.43 -5.51 5.61
N VAL A 85 -7.17 -5.87 5.81
CA VAL A 85 -6.62 -7.19 5.48
C VAL A 85 -5.89 -7.72 6.69
N ARG A 86 -6.23 -8.91 7.14
CA ARG A 86 -5.59 -9.64 8.23
C ARG A 86 -5.04 -10.96 7.69
N ASP A 87 -3.74 -11.15 7.76
CA ASP A 87 -3.11 -12.45 7.60
C ASP A 87 -2.75 -13.08 8.96
N TYR A 88 -2.56 -14.36 8.97
CA TYR A 88 -2.13 -15.15 10.14
C TYR A 88 -0.76 -15.76 9.89
N GLY A 89 0.13 -14.97 9.28
CA GLY A 89 1.51 -15.31 8.98
C GLY A 89 2.45 -15.06 10.15
N ARG A 90 3.71 -14.78 9.85
CA ARG A 90 4.76 -14.58 10.87
C ARG A 90 4.69 -13.22 11.57
N GLY A 91 3.96 -12.28 11.00
CA GLY A 91 4.01 -10.86 11.39
C GLY A 91 5.31 -10.15 10.96
N ILE A 92 5.22 -8.85 10.78
CA ILE A 92 6.39 -8.01 10.48
C ILE A 92 7.28 -7.93 11.74
N PRO A 93 8.62 -8.06 11.62
CA PRO A 93 9.51 -7.87 12.77
C PRO A 93 9.25 -6.52 13.45
N GLN A 94 8.87 -6.55 14.72
CA GLN A 94 8.35 -5.36 15.41
C GLN A 94 9.34 -4.20 15.44
N GLY A 95 10.65 -4.46 15.59
CA GLY A 95 11.69 -3.43 15.54
C GLY A 95 11.82 -2.72 14.18
N LYS A 96 11.23 -3.27 13.12
CA LYS A 96 11.29 -2.74 11.75
C LYS A 96 9.92 -2.34 11.19
N LEU A 97 8.87 -2.35 12.01
CA LEU A 97 7.49 -2.12 11.55
C LEU A 97 7.35 -0.79 10.82
N ILE A 98 7.80 0.30 11.42
CA ILE A 98 7.70 1.65 10.85
C ILE A 98 8.45 1.72 9.52
N GLU A 99 9.73 1.32 9.50
CA GLU A 99 10.55 1.35 8.29
C GLU A 99 9.92 0.49 7.17
N ALA A 100 9.37 -0.67 7.52
CA ALA A 100 8.76 -1.58 6.57
C ALA A 100 7.56 -0.97 5.83
N VAL A 101 6.86 0.00 6.41
CA VAL A 101 5.65 0.61 5.82
C VAL A 101 5.82 2.08 5.42
N SER A 102 6.97 2.71 5.73
CA SER A 102 7.17 4.14 5.47
C SER A 102 8.48 4.52 4.76
N VAL A 103 9.44 3.61 4.63
CA VAL A 103 10.72 3.91 3.96
C VAL A 103 10.82 3.09 2.67
N LEU A 104 11.00 3.76 1.52
CA LEU A 104 11.17 3.08 0.24
C LEU A 104 12.43 2.20 0.23
N ASN A 105 12.41 1.18 -0.62
CA ASN A 105 13.54 0.25 -0.77
C ASN A 105 13.93 -0.50 0.51
N THR A 106 13.03 -0.58 1.49
CA THR A 106 13.18 -1.42 2.68
C THR A 106 12.23 -2.61 2.62
N GLY A 107 12.68 -3.76 3.05
CA GLY A 107 11.83 -4.97 3.12
C GLY A 107 12.65 -6.25 3.19
N GLY A 108 12.10 -7.29 3.84
CA GLY A 108 12.73 -8.60 3.96
C GLY A 108 12.88 -9.36 2.64
N LYS A 109 12.20 -8.91 1.58
CA LYS A 109 12.18 -9.55 0.26
C LYS A 109 13.49 -9.40 -0.52
N TYR A 110 14.38 -8.50 -0.12
CA TYR A 110 15.74 -8.39 -0.68
C TYR A 110 16.67 -9.52 -0.23
N ASP A 111 16.34 -10.23 0.86
CA ASP A 111 17.07 -11.43 1.27
C ASP A 111 16.48 -12.67 0.58
N SER A 112 17.17 -13.17 -0.46
CA SER A 112 16.77 -14.35 -1.23
C SER A 112 16.67 -15.63 -0.39
N LYS A 113 17.26 -15.68 0.82
CA LYS A 113 17.13 -16.81 1.74
C LYS A 113 15.81 -16.76 2.51
N ALA A 114 15.31 -15.56 2.81
CA ALA A 114 14.06 -15.38 3.54
C ALA A 114 12.81 -15.47 2.63
N PHE A 115 12.94 -15.10 1.33
CA PHE A 115 11.83 -15.09 0.36
C PHE A 115 12.25 -15.69 -0.98
N LYS A 116 12.15 -17.01 -1.13
CA LYS A 116 12.52 -17.71 -2.36
C LYS A 116 11.58 -17.47 -3.55
N LYS A 117 10.32 -17.06 -3.31
CA LYS A 117 9.29 -16.81 -4.35
C LYS A 117 8.32 -15.74 -3.83
N SER A 118 8.64 -14.47 -4.00
CA SER A 118 7.75 -13.37 -3.67
C SER A 118 6.93 -12.92 -4.89
N VAL A 119 5.67 -12.51 -4.67
CA VAL A 119 4.83 -11.87 -5.69
C VAL A 119 5.18 -10.39 -5.80
N GLY A 120 5.45 -9.73 -4.68
CA GLY A 120 5.86 -8.31 -4.64
C GLY A 120 7.38 -8.17 -4.67
N LEU A 121 7.93 -7.66 -5.78
CA LEU A 121 9.39 -7.62 -5.99
C LEU A 121 10.04 -6.30 -5.54
N ASN A 122 9.32 -5.20 -5.50
CA ASN A 122 9.93 -3.85 -5.47
C ASN A 122 10.04 -3.23 -4.07
N GLY A 123 9.48 -3.84 -3.03
CA GLY A 123 9.52 -3.28 -1.66
C GLY A 123 8.87 -1.89 -1.50
N VAL A 124 8.00 -1.51 -2.45
CA VAL A 124 7.40 -0.17 -2.55
C VAL A 124 5.91 -0.19 -2.24
N GLY A 125 5.21 -1.30 -2.52
CA GLY A 125 3.76 -1.37 -2.56
C GLY A 125 3.08 -0.87 -1.29
N VAL A 126 3.38 -1.46 -0.12
CA VAL A 126 2.75 -1.03 1.15
C VAL A 126 3.05 0.43 1.50
N LYS A 127 4.22 0.96 1.07
CA LYS A 127 4.57 2.37 1.28
C LYS A 127 3.73 3.28 0.42
N ALA A 128 3.43 2.87 -0.82
CA ALA A 128 2.51 3.58 -1.68
C ALA A 128 1.09 3.60 -1.08
N VAL A 129 0.61 2.47 -0.52
CA VAL A 129 -0.67 2.42 0.18
C VAL A 129 -0.68 3.39 1.35
N ASN A 130 0.35 3.40 2.20
CA ASN A 130 0.48 4.33 3.32
C ASN A 130 0.46 5.79 2.85
N ALA A 131 1.33 6.14 1.90
CA ALA A 131 1.45 7.52 1.40
C ALA A 131 0.16 8.04 0.73
N LEU A 132 -0.58 7.17 0.05
CA LEU A 132 -1.78 7.54 -0.74
C LEU A 132 -3.09 7.37 0.05
N SER A 133 -3.02 7.09 1.35
CA SER A 133 -4.17 6.93 2.23
C SER A 133 -4.35 8.11 3.17
N SER A 134 -5.59 8.55 3.37
CA SER A 134 -5.96 9.52 4.41
C SER A 134 -5.81 8.92 5.81
N ARG A 135 -6.04 7.61 5.93
CA ARG A 135 -5.81 6.80 7.13
C ARG A 135 -5.15 5.50 6.77
N PHE A 136 -4.09 5.17 7.48
CA PHE A 136 -3.40 3.90 7.35
C PHE A 136 -3.06 3.40 8.74
N GLU A 137 -3.33 2.12 9.02
CA GLU A 137 -2.97 1.47 10.26
C GLU A 137 -2.32 0.12 9.96
N VAL A 138 -1.24 -0.16 10.65
CA VAL A 138 -0.59 -1.46 10.62
C VAL A 138 -0.46 -2.01 12.04
N ARG A 139 -0.83 -3.28 12.20
CA ARG A 139 -0.60 -4.04 13.44
C ARG A 139 0.23 -5.25 13.10
N SER A 140 1.33 -5.44 13.81
CA SER A 140 2.12 -6.66 13.76
C SER A 140 1.97 -7.45 15.05
N TYR A 141 1.36 -8.61 14.94
CA TYR A 141 1.19 -9.57 16.02
C TYR A 141 2.33 -10.59 15.97
N ARG A 142 3.19 -10.58 16.97
CA ARG A 142 4.35 -11.45 17.01
C ARG A 142 4.83 -11.72 18.43
N ASP A 143 5.05 -12.99 18.74
CA ASP A 143 5.69 -13.43 20.00
C ASP A 143 4.95 -12.92 21.25
N GLY A 144 3.60 -12.96 21.25
CA GLY A 144 2.74 -12.52 22.36
C GLY A 144 2.63 -11.01 22.53
N LYS A 145 3.08 -10.24 21.54
CA LYS A 145 2.99 -8.77 21.51
C LYS A 145 2.35 -8.28 20.22
N VAL A 146 1.66 -7.15 20.30
CA VAL A 146 1.22 -6.40 19.12
C VAL A 146 1.84 -5.01 19.13
N ARG A 147 2.48 -4.63 18.03
CA ARG A 147 2.88 -3.26 17.77
C ARG A 147 1.91 -2.66 16.76
N ILE A 148 1.37 -1.48 17.09
CA ILE A 148 0.35 -0.78 16.33
C ILE A 148 0.91 0.57 15.94
N ALA A 149 0.90 0.87 14.65
CA ALA A 149 1.29 2.17 14.14
C ALA A 149 0.17 2.72 13.23
N THR A 150 -0.14 4.00 13.40
CA THR A 150 -1.12 4.71 12.56
C THR A 150 -0.47 5.86 11.83
N PHE A 151 -0.94 6.10 10.62
CA PHE A 151 -0.41 7.13 9.73
C PHE A 151 -1.54 7.87 9.05
N ALA A 152 -1.25 9.09 8.62
CA ALA A 152 -2.06 9.85 7.69
C ALA A 152 -1.17 10.38 6.56
N LYS A 153 -1.47 10.01 5.32
CA LYS A 153 -0.74 10.49 4.13
C LYS A 153 0.77 10.20 4.17
N GLY A 154 1.15 9.09 4.83
CA GLY A 154 2.54 8.71 5.03
C GLY A 154 3.18 9.19 6.33
N ASP A 155 2.59 10.17 7.01
CA ASP A 155 3.09 10.72 8.26
C ASP A 155 2.67 9.85 9.45
N LEU A 156 3.63 9.48 10.30
CA LEU A 156 3.40 8.70 11.51
C LEU A 156 2.64 9.53 12.55
N LEU A 157 1.49 9.01 13.01
CA LEU A 157 0.67 9.64 14.05
C LEU A 157 0.88 9.00 15.42
N THR A 158 0.82 7.66 15.48
CA THR A 158 0.97 6.91 16.73
C THR A 158 1.79 5.65 16.53
N ASP A 159 2.50 5.23 17.57
CA ASP A 159 3.27 3.99 17.61
C ASP A 159 3.23 3.44 19.05
N THR A 160 2.60 2.30 19.23
CA THR A 160 2.40 1.68 20.56
C THR A 160 2.68 0.19 20.48
N THR A 161 3.11 -0.38 21.60
CA THR A 161 3.30 -1.82 21.75
C THR A 161 2.63 -2.29 23.02
N GLN A 162 1.93 -3.42 22.95
CA GLN A 162 1.25 -4.03 24.10
C GLN A 162 1.28 -5.55 24.01
N ASP A 163 1.03 -6.22 25.13
CA ASP A 163 0.88 -7.68 25.15
C ASP A 163 -0.44 -8.10 24.51
N THR A 164 -0.46 -9.27 23.88
CA THR A 164 -1.65 -9.82 23.23
C THR A 164 -1.66 -11.33 23.29
N THR A 165 -2.86 -11.89 23.24
CA THR A 165 -3.11 -13.33 23.07
C THR A 165 -3.50 -13.72 21.64
N GLU A 166 -3.57 -12.73 20.75
CA GLU A 166 -3.90 -12.93 19.35
C GLU A 166 -2.79 -13.72 18.62
N GLU A 167 -3.21 -14.50 17.64
CA GLU A 167 -2.29 -15.25 16.80
C GLU A 167 -1.35 -14.30 16.02
N ASN A 168 -0.12 -14.76 15.76
CA ASN A 168 0.84 -14.04 14.95
C ASN A 168 0.24 -13.68 13.57
N GLY A 169 0.78 -12.62 12.96
CA GLY A 169 0.40 -12.16 11.63
C GLY A 169 0.39 -10.64 11.50
N THR A 170 -0.13 -10.17 10.39
CA THR A 170 -0.21 -8.73 10.11
C THR A 170 -1.64 -8.31 9.85
N TYR A 171 -2.04 -7.17 10.39
CA TYR A 171 -3.28 -6.48 10.05
C TYR A 171 -2.93 -5.14 9.42
N ILE A 172 -3.56 -4.83 8.30
CA ILE A 172 -3.46 -3.54 7.65
C ILE A 172 -4.87 -3.02 7.40
N PHE A 173 -5.10 -1.78 7.79
CA PHE A 173 -6.27 -1.00 7.43
C PHE A 173 -5.83 0.21 6.61
N PHE A 174 -6.57 0.54 5.57
CA PHE A 174 -6.34 1.76 4.82
C PHE A 174 -7.64 2.34 4.24
N GLU A 175 -7.64 3.66 4.13
CA GLU A 175 -8.68 4.46 3.49
C GLU A 175 -7.97 5.38 2.48
N PRO A 176 -8.10 5.14 1.17
CA PRO A 176 -7.51 5.99 0.14
C PRO A 176 -7.83 7.47 0.35
N ASP A 177 -6.88 8.35 0.05
CA ASP A 177 -7.07 9.80 0.23
C ASP A 177 -8.01 10.35 -0.86
N ASN A 178 -9.19 10.81 -0.46
CA ASN A 178 -10.21 11.35 -1.35
C ASN A 178 -9.80 12.65 -2.07
N LEU A 179 -8.70 13.30 -1.63
CA LEU A 179 -8.11 14.41 -2.37
C LEU A 179 -7.32 13.95 -3.59
N LEU A 180 -6.92 12.67 -3.64
CA LEU A 180 -6.22 12.06 -4.78
C LEU A 180 -7.18 11.18 -5.59
N PHE A 181 -8.04 10.43 -4.92
CA PHE A 181 -9.02 9.52 -5.52
C PHE A 181 -10.41 10.13 -5.37
N GLU A 182 -10.75 11.09 -6.22
CA GLU A 182 -12.02 11.80 -6.13
C GLU A 182 -13.22 10.84 -6.34
N ASN A 183 -14.17 10.86 -5.40
CA ASN A 183 -15.41 10.07 -5.45
C ASN A 183 -15.18 8.57 -5.71
N TYR A 184 -14.07 8.01 -5.23
CA TYR A 184 -13.76 6.60 -5.46
C TYR A 184 -14.73 5.66 -4.74
N SER A 185 -14.89 4.47 -5.31
CA SER A 185 -15.62 3.36 -4.69
C SER A 185 -15.06 2.02 -5.18
N PHE A 186 -14.78 1.10 -4.25
CA PHE A 186 -14.45 -0.28 -4.61
C PHE A 186 -15.69 -1.00 -5.13
N ARG A 187 -15.65 -1.46 -6.37
CA ARG A 187 -16.76 -2.24 -6.97
C ARG A 187 -16.61 -3.72 -6.63
N PRO A 188 -17.64 -4.35 -6.04
CA PRO A 188 -17.57 -5.76 -5.63
C PRO A 188 -17.15 -6.69 -6.76
N GLU A 189 -17.63 -6.48 -7.98
CA GLU A 189 -17.33 -7.32 -9.14
C GLU A 189 -15.82 -7.34 -9.50
N PHE A 190 -15.13 -6.23 -9.36
CA PHE A 190 -13.68 -6.16 -9.63
C PHE A 190 -12.88 -6.80 -8.49
N VAL A 191 -13.29 -6.56 -7.25
CA VAL A 191 -12.70 -7.20 -6.08
C VAL A 191 -12.86 -8.72 -6.14
N GLU A 192 -14.06 -9.22 -6.41
CA GLU A 192 -14.31 -10.65 -6.55
C GLU A 192 -13.47 -11.28 -7.65
N THR A 193 -13.36 -10.62 -8.81
CA THR A 193 -12.52 -11.10 -9.92
C THR A 193 -11.07 -11.19 -9.51
N MET A 194 -10.55 -10.17 -8.82
CA MET A 194 -9.19 -10.16 -8.27
C MET A 194 -8.98 -11.33 -7.30
N LEU A 195 -9.88 -11.53 -6.34
CA LEU A 195 -9.77 -12.59 -5.34
C LEU A 195 -9.87 -13.99 -5.96
N ARG A 196 -10.70 -14.20 -6.97
CA ARG A 196 -10.78 -15.46 -7.73
C ARG A 196 -9.45 -15.80 -8.40
N ASN A 197 -8.75 -14.81 -8.95
CA ASN A 197 -7.42 -15.02 -9.55
C ASN A 197 -6.40 -15.52 -8.52
N TYR A 198 -6.43 -15.00 -7.28
CA TYR A 198 -5.57 -15.50 -6.21
C TYR A 198 -5.90 -16.93 -5.79
N THR A 199 -7.18 -17.28 -5.69
CA THR A 199 -7.57 -18.66 -5.36
C THR A 199 -7.09 -19.64 -6.43
N CYS A 200 -7.19 -19.33 -7.70
CA CYS A 200 -6.62 -20.14 -8.77
C CYS A 200 -5.10 -20.35 -8.62
N LEU A 201 -4.35 -19.29 -8.29
CA LEU A 201 -2.91 -19.36 -8.08
C LEU A 201 -2.51 -20.24 -6.88
N LEU A 202 -3.32 -20.26 -5.83
CA LEU A 202 -3.05 -21.05 -4.63
C LEU A 202 -3.36 -22.54 -4.82
N TYR A 203 -4.40 -22.88 -5.59
CA TYR A 203 -4.77 -24.26 -5.87
C TYR A 203 -3.92 -24.93 -6.97
N THR A 204 -3.27 -24.17 -7.83
CA THR A 204 -2.40 -24.70 -8.89
C THR A 204 -0.95 -24.91 -8.46
N SER A 205 -0.59 -24.54 -7.23
CA SER A 205 0.72 -24.90 -6.68
C SER A 205 0.76 -26.42 -6.45
N PRO A 206 1.66 -27.18 -7.11
CA PRO A 206 1.73 -28.61 -6.88
C PRO A 206 2.02 -28.89 -5.41
N SER A 207 1.18 -29.75 -4.80
CA SER A 207 1.45 -30.26 -3.45
C SER A 207 2.84 -30.91 -3.44
N PRO A 208 3.72 -30.61 -2.50
CA PRO A 208 4.98 -31.28 -2.38
C PRO A 208 4.70 -32.79 -2.13
N ARG A 209 5.22 -33.63 -3.02
CA ARG A 209 5.29 -35.08 -2.82
C ARG A 209 6.39 -35.40 -1.83
#